data_83f6c20fe3e1a48166615e1232e8023b
#
_entry.id   83f6c20fe3e1a48166615e1232e8023b
#
_cell.length_a   1.000
_cell.length_b   1.000
_cell.length_c   1.000
_cell.angle_alpha   90.00
_cell.angle_beta   90.00
_cell.angle_gamma   90.00
#
_symmetry.space_group_name_H-M   'P 1'
#
loop_
_entity.id
_entity.type
_entity.pdbx_description
1 polymer ?
#
loop_
_entity_poly.entity_id
_entity_poly.type
_entity_poly.pdbx_seq_one_letter_code
_entity_poly.pdbx_strand_id
1 'polypeptide(L)'
;NSENANTYDENSNLSIQRVSGLKIFRKYRKANLIKEYLETNDLRASFFDHWKSIENIDDRVLKQTKSFCLIHSKEINHPVDSSLNKRVIKALAKADHVIANSRFTKELAIKLGVPVKDIKVINPGCNYPIPLDEEARKFAENKFDGASPKLITVSRLDGRKSHQNILMTIKNLLPKFPNLKYISIGDGDER
;
A
#
# COMPACT_ATOMS: atom_id res chain seq x y z
N ASN A 1 4.37 15.52 -7.10
CA ASN A 1 5.80 15.80 -6.95
C ASN A 1 6.55 15.12 -8.09
N SER A 2 6.61 15.81 -9.25
CA SER A 2 7.25 15.29 -10.47
C SER A 2 8.78 15.30 -10.39
N GLU A 3 9.38 16.27 -9.69
CA GLU A 3 10.84 16.40 -9.57
C GLU A 3 11.50 15.19 -8.90
N ASN A 4 10.98 14.75 -7.75
CA ASN A 4 11.52 13.57 -7.05
C ASN A 4 11.30 12.26 -7.83
N ALA A 5 10.31 12.22 -8.73
CA ALA A 5 10.04 11.04 -9.53
C ALA A 5 11.07 10.84 -10.63
N ASN A 6 11.49 11.92 -11.30
CA ASN A 6 12.50 11.86 -12.34
C ASN A 6 13.87 11.45 -11.77
N THR A 7 14.26 12.05 -10.65
CA THR A 7 15.50 11.68 -9.95
C THR A 7 15.52 10.20 -9.51
N TYR A 8 14.37 9.68 -9.07
CA TYR A 8 14.26 8.25 -8.74
C TYR A 8 14.43 7.38 -9.99
N ASP A 9 13.81 7.76 -11.10
CA ASP A 9 13.86 6.98 -12.34
C ASP A 9 15.29 6.93 -12.91
N GLU A 10 16.01 8.05 -12.87
CA GLU A 10 17.40 8.18 -13.31
C GLU A 10 18.36 7.33 -12.48
N ASN A 11 18.12 7.21 -11.18
CA ASN A 11 18.95 6.43 -10.26
C ASN A 11 18.51 4.97 -10.11
N SER A 12 17.46 4.56 -10.82
CA SER A 12 16.93 3.19 -10.75
C SER A 12 17.57 2.29 -11.80
N ASN A 13 17.95 1.08 -11.40
CA ASN A 13 18.38 0.03 -12.34
C ASN A 13 17.19 -0.62 -13.07
N LEU A 14 15.96 -0.12 -12.85
CA LEU A 14 14.75 -0.63 -13.47
C LEU A 14 14.36 0.22 -14.68
N SER A 15 13.84 -0.42 -15.73
CA SER A 15 13.19 0.29 -16.83
C SER A 15 11.84 0.81 -16.37
N ILE A 16 11.73 2.12 -16.14
CA ILE A 16 10.50 2.75 -15.62
C ILE A 16 9.82 3.54 -16.73
N GLN A 17 8.57 3.21 -17.02
CA GLN A 17 7.72 3.94 -17.96
C GLN A 17 6.56 4.62 -17.24
N ARG A 18 6.48 5.95 -17.32
CA ARG A 18 5.43 6.74 -16.66
C ARG A 18 4.37 7.19 -17.65
N VAL A 19 3.12 6.88 -17.34
CA VAL A 19 1.96 7.28 -18.14
C VAL A 19 1.49 8.67 -17.73
N SER A 20 1.67 9.65 -18.61
CA SER A 20 1.27 11.05 -18.42
C SER A 20 -0.14 11.37 -18.94
N GLY A 21 -0.59 12.60 -18.76
CA GLY A 21 -1.78 13.21 -19.36
C GLY A 21 -3.05 13.12 -18.49
N LEU A 22 -4.19 13.48 -19.07
CA LEU A 22 -5.47 13.61 -18.36
C LEU A 22 -5.86 12.31 -17.65
N LYS A 23 -6.28 12.45 -16.38
CA LYS A 23 -6.57 11.33 -15.47
C LYS A 23 -7.61 10.35 -16.03
N ILE A 24 -8.61 10.85 -16.75
CA ILE A 24 -9.70 10.05 -17.34
C ILE A 24 -9.14 9.05 -18.36
N PHE A 25 -8.19 9.47 -19.19
CA PHE A 25 -7.62 8.63 -20.27
C PHE A 25 -6.38 7.83 -19.80
N ARG A 26 -5.83 8.13 -18.63
CA ARG A 26 -4.62 7.47 -18.14
C ARG A 26 -4.76 5.97 -18.00
N LYS A 27 -5.94 5.50 -17.57
CA LYS A 27 -6.21 4.06 -17.42
C LYS A 27 -6.15 3.31 -18.75
N TYR A 28 -6.64 3.91 -19.84
CA TYR A 28 -6.61 3.31 -21.16
C TYR A 28 -5.21 3.33 -21.76
N ARG A 29 -4.51 4.47 -21.61
CA ARG A 29 -3.09 4.56 -22.06
C ARG A 29 -2.21 3.54 -21.33
N LYS A 30 -2.42 3.38 -20.02
CA LYS A 30 -1.70 2.37 -19.24
C LYS A 30 -2.01 0.96 -19.74
N ALA A 31 -3.28 0.65 -20.02
CA ALA A 31 -3.67 -0.65 -20.55
C ALA A 31 -3.07 -0.93 -21.95
N ASN A 32 -3.05 0.08 -22.82
CA ASN A 32 -2.42 -0.04 -24.14
C ASN A 32 -0.91 -0.25 -24.04
N LEU A 33 -0.22 0.50 -23.18
CA LEU A 33 1.22 0.33 -22.96
C LEU A 33 1.55 -1.07 -22.42
N ILE A 34 0.76 -1.56 -21.48
CA ILE A 34 0.92 -2.91 -20.93
C ILE A 34 0.67 -3.95 -22.04
N LYS A 35 -0.38 -3.75 -22.85
CA LYS A 35 -0.69 -4.63 -23.97
C LYS A 35 0.49 -4.70 -24.95
N GLU A 36 0.96 -3.56 -25.43
CA GLU A 36 2.11 -3.47 -26.30
C GLU A 36 3.33 -4.20 -25.72
N TYR A 37 3.62 -3.97 -24.44
CA TYR A 37 4.75 -4.58 -23.78
C TYR A 37 4.62 -6.10 -23.65
N LEU A 38 3.42 -6.61 -23.38
CA LEU A 38 3.14 -8.04 -23.31
C LEU A 38 3.18 -8.73 -24.69
N GLU A 39 2.77 -8.03 -25.75
CA GLU A 39 2.77 -8.56 -27.12
C GLU A 39 4.17 -8.54 -27.77
N THR A 40 5.05 -7.63 -27.33
CA THR A 40 6.37 -7.46 -27.95
C THR A 40 7.51 -8.14 -27.19
N ASN A 41 7.27 -8.62 -25.96
CA ASN A 41 8.30 -9.22 -25.14
C ASN A 41 7.87 -10.62 -24.64
N ASP A 42 8.82 -11.55 -24.63
CA ASP A 42 8.62 -12.87 -24.02
C ASP A 42 8.75 -12.78 -22.50
N LEU A 43 7.64 -12.56 -21.82
CA LEU A 43 7.59 -12.38 -20.39
C LEU A 43 7.08 -13.64 -19.68
N ARG A 44 7.84 -14.13 -18.72
CA ARG A 44 7.43 -15.27 -17.89
C ARG A 44 6.28 -14.95 -16.95
N ALA A 45 6.25 -13.71 -16.43
CA ALA A 45 5.24 -13.28 -15.47
C ALA A 45 4.99 -11.77 -15.53
N SER A 46 3.77 -11.37 -15.17
CA SER A 46 3.36 -9.98 -15.00
C SER A 46 2.74 -9.78 -13.62
N PHE A 47 3.13 -8.71 -12.93
CA PHE A 47 2.66 -8.36 -11.61
C PHE A 47 1.89 -7.04 -11.63
N PHE A 48 0.69 -7.05 -11.06
CA PHE A 48 -0.19 -5.90 -10.98
C PHE A 48 -0.40 -5.53 -9.51
N ASP A 49 0.10 -4.38 -9.10
CA ASP A 49 0.00 -3.89 -7.71
C ASP A 49 -1.42 -3.42 -7.32
N HIS A 50 -2.35 -3.39 -8.27
CA HIS A 50 -3.71 -2.93 -8.02
C HIS A 50 -4.68 -3.47 -9.08
N TRP A 51 -5.88 -3.92 -8.67
CA TRP A 51 -6.90 -4.46 -9.56
C TRP A 51 -7.28 -3.55 -10.74
N LYS A 52 -7.21 -2.21 -10.57
CA LYS A 52 -7.44 -1.25 -11.67
C LYS A 52 -6.40 -1.34 -12.78
N SER A 53 -5.24 -1.88 -12.50
CA SER A 53 -4.17 -2.03 -13.50
C SER A 53 -4.48 -3.16 -14.47
N ILE A 54 -5.15 -4.21 -14.02
CA ILE A 54 -5.55 -5.36 -14.84
C ILE A 54 -6.94 -5.20 -15.46
N GLU A 55 -7.81 -4.34 -14.90
CA GLU A 55 -9.22 -4.20 -15.26
C GLU A 55 -9.46 -4.01 -16.76
N ASN A 56 -8.67 -3.15 -17.40
CA ASN A 56 -8.86 -2.76 -18.80
C ASN A 56 -7.95 -3.51 -19.78
N ILE A 57 -7.23 -4.55 -19.33
CA ILE A 57 -6.40 -5.37 -20.20
C ILE A 57 -7.27 -6.49 -20.78
N ASP A 58 -7.10 -6.78 -22.07
CA ASP A 58 -7.80 -7.89 -22.74
C ASP A 58 -7.33 -9.23 -22.17
N ASP A 59 -8.27 -10.17 -21.97
CA ASP A 59 -7.98 -11.48 -21.41
C ASP A 59 -7.03 -12.30 -22.30
N ARG A 60 -7.08 -12.10 -23.63
CA ARG A 60 -6.19 -12.78 -24.58
C ARG A 60 -4.73 -12.33 -24.40
N VAL A 61 -4.55 -11.04 -24.10
CA VAL A 61 -3.23 -10.47 -23.85
C VAL A 61 -2.67 -10.97 -22.51
N LEU A 62 -3.50 -11.01 -21.47
CA LEU A 62 -3.08 -11.53 -20.18
C LEU A 62 -2.66 -13.01 -20.21
N LYS A 63 -3.30 -13.82 -21.05
CA LYS A 63 -2.97 -15.24 -21.21
C LYS A 63 -1.60 -15.52 -21.83
N GLN A 64 -0.92 -14.51 -22.36
CA GLN A 64 0.44 -14.66 -22.91
C GLN A 64 1.51 -14.77 -21.81
N THR A 65 1.16 -14.45 -20.55
CA THR A 65 2.07 -14.47 -19.41
C THR A 65 1.35 -14.96 -18.17
N LYS A 66 2.09 -15.48 -17.17
CA LYS A 66 1.52 -15.73 -15.84
C LYS A 66 1.22 -14.41 -15.15
N SER A 67 -0.05 -14.17 -14.82
CA SER A 67 -0.50 -12.90 -14.25
C SER A 67 -0.77 -13.01 -12.75
N PHE A 68 -0.19 -12.07 -11.99
CA PHE A 68 -0.32 -11.96 -10.54
C PHE A 68 -0.91 -10.60 -10.19
N CYS A 69 -1.99 -10.57 -9.41
CA CYS A 69 -2.57 -9.32 -8.92
C CYS A 69 -2.46 -9.24 -7.39
N LEU A 70 -1.79 -8.19 -6.91
CA LEU A 70 -1.64 -7.91 -5.48
C LEU A 70 -2.87 -7.16 -4.97
N ILE A 71 -3.28 -7.49 -3.73
CA ILE A 71 -4.37 -6.81 -3.04
C ILE A 71 -3.95 -6.39 -1.63
N HIS A 72 -4.39 -5.17 -1.22
CA HIS A 72 -3.95 -4.48 0.01
C HIS A 72 -5.09 -4.10 0.97
N SER A 73 -6.25 -4.69 0.84
CA SER A 73 -7.48 -4.49 1.62
C SER A 73 -8.29 -3.23 1.26
N LYS A 74 -7.77 -2.00 1.40
CA LYS A 74 -8.55 -0.76 1.25
C LYS A 74 -9.20 -0.65 -0.14
N GLU A 75 -8.47 -0.98 -1.19
CA GLU A 75 -8.90 -0.82 -2.58
C GLU A 75 -9.90 -1.89 -3.04
N ILE A 76 -10.06 -2.96 -2.27
CA ILE A 76 -11.07 -4.00 -2.52
C ILE A 76 -12.27 -3.88 -1.57
N ASN A 77 -12.14 -3.15 -0.46
CA ASN A 77 -13.17 -3.05 0.57
C ASN A 77 -14.30 -2.10 0.14
N HIS A 78 -15.21 -2.61 -0.65
CA HIS A 78 -16.42 -1.93 -1.10
C HIS A 78 -17.65 -2.71 -0.65
N PRO A 79 -18.81 -2.05 -0.44
CA PRO A 79 -20.05 -2.76 -0.11
C PRO A 79 -20.33 -3.88 -1.11
N VAL A 80 -20.72 -5.04 -0.60
CA VAL A 80 -21.10 -6.19 -1.44
C VAL A 80 -22.16 -5.75 -2.45
N ASP A 81 -22.11 -6.28 -3.67
CA ASP A 81 -22.98 -5.95 -4.80
C ASP A 81 -22.92 -4.51 -5.32
N SER A 82 -22.10 -3.64 -4.73
CA SER A 82 -21.85 -2.31 -5.31
C SER A 82 -21.18 -2.41 -6.69
N SER A 83 -21.30 -1.36 -7.50
CA SER A 83 -20.66 -1.30 -8.82
C SER A 83 -19.13 -1.44 -8.73
N LEU A 84 -18.51 -0.90 -7.64
CA LEU A 84 -17.09 -1.06 -7.41
C LEU A 84 -16.72 -2.49 -6.99
N ASN A 85 -17.51 -3.13 -6.12
CA ASN A 85 -17.29 -4.53 -5.75
C ASN A 85 -17.35 -5.44 -6.98
N LYS A 86 -18.37 -5.31 -7.83
CA LYS A 86 -18.49 -6.08 -9.08
C LYS A 86 -17.29 -5.87 -10.02
N ARG A 87 -16.77 -4.65 -10.10
CA ARG A 87 -15.58 -4.35 -10.91
C ARG A 87 -14.32 -4.99 -10.32
N VAL A 88 -14.14 -4.97 -9.00
CA VAL A 88 -13.04 -5.65 -8.29
C VAL A 88 -13.06 -7.14 -8.59
N ILE A 89 -14.22 -7.79 -8.40
CA ILE A 89 -14.40 -9.22 -8.65
C ILE A 89 -14.04 -9.54 -10.11
N LYS A 90 -14.60 -8.80 -11.06
CA LYS A 90 -14.35 -9.01 -12.51
C LYS A 90 -12.88 -8.80 -12.86
N ALA A 91 -12.22 -7.80 -12.29
CA ALA A 91 -10.82 -7.52 -12.57
C ALA A 91 -9.90 -8.59 -12.00
N LEU A 92 -10.13 -9.01 -10.74
CA LEU A 92 -9.32 -10.03 -10.09
C LEU A 92 -9.52 -11.43 -10.70
N ALA A 93 -10.70 -11.72 -11.25
CA ALA A 93 -10.98 -12.96 -11.98
C ALA A 93 -10.14 -13.14 -13.25
N LYS A 94 -9.55 -12.06 -13.78
CA LYS A 94 -8.65 -12.12 -14.95
C LYS A 94 -7.24 -12.62 -14.60
N ALA A 95 -6.80 -12.44 -13.34
CA ALA A 95 -5.48 -12.87 -12.91
C ALA A 95 -5.42 -14.38 -12.71
N ASP A 96 -4.30 -15.01 -13.08
CA ASP A 96 -4.05 -16.41 -12.75
C ASP A 96 -3.91 -16.62 -11.23
N HIS A 97 -3.32 -15.64 -10.55
CA HIS A 97 -3.12 -15.68 -9.11
C HIS A 97 -3.42 -14.33 -8.46
N VAL A 98 -4.06 -14.36 -7.29
CA VAL A 98 -4.22 -13.19 -6.43
C VAL A 98 -3.33 -13.33 -5.21
N ILE A 99 -2.56 -12.29 -4.89
CA ILE A 99 -1.67 -12.25 -3.75
C ILE A 99 -2.21 -11.24 -2.75
N ALA A 100 -2.60 -11.69 -1.57
CA ALA A 100 -3.02 -10.84 -0.46
C ALA A 100 -1.82 -10.49 0.44
N ASN A 101 -1.69 -9.24 0.84
CA ASN A 101 -0.62 -8.79 1.72
C ASN A 101 -0.77 -9.25 3.18
N SER A 102 -1.90 -9.86 3.54
CA SER A 102 -2.16 -10.39 4.89
C SER A 102 -3.29 -11.40 4.88
N ARG A 103 -3.41 -12.19 5.96
CA ARG A 103 -4.56 -13.09 6.18
C ARG A 103 -5.87 -12.32 6.20
N PHE A 104 -5.90 -11.16 6.86
CA PHE A 104 -7.07 -10.28 6.89
C PHE A 104 -7.52 -9.89 5.47
N THR A 105 -6.59 -9.51 4.60
CA THR A 105 -6.91 -9.14 3.21
C THR A 105 -7.43 -10.32 2.41
N LYS A 106 -6.89 -11.52 2.62
CA LYS A 106 -7.40 -12.76 2.01
C LYS A 106 -8.84 -13.02 2.45
N GLU A 107 -9.12 -13.00 3.75
CA GLU A 107 -10.45 -13.23 4.30
C GLU A 107 -11.47 -12.19 3.81
N LEU A 108 -11.04 -10.93 3.75
CA LEU A 108 -11.84 -9.84 3.18
C LEU A 108 -12.18 -10.11 1.70
N ALA A 109 -11.22 -10.50 0.89
CA ALA A 109 -11.46 -10.82 -0.53
C ALA A 109 -12.46 -11.96 -0.70
N ILE A 110 -12.34 -13.02 0.10
CA ILE A 110 -13.28 -14.16 0.11
C ILE A 110 -14.68 -13.67 0.52
N LYS A 111 -14.79 -12.90 1.59
CA LYS A 111 -16.06 -12.33 2.07
C LYS A 111 -16.74 -11.44 1.02
N LEU A 112 -15.95 -10.73 0.21
CA LEU A 112 -16.43 -9.86 -0.85
C LEU A 112 -16.76 -10.60 -2.16
N GLY A 113 -16.65 -11.94 -2.19
CA GLY A 113 -17.04 -12.78 -3.33
C GLY A 113 -16.00 -12.84 -4.44
N VAL A 114 -14.72 -12.56 -4.16
CA VAL A 114 -13.66 -12.70 -5.16
C VAL A 114 -13.50 -14.19 -5.53
N PRO A 115 -13.77 -14.61 -6.78
CA PRO A 115 -13.83 -16.00 -7.18
C PRO A 115 -12.42 -16.55 -7.47
N VAL A 116 -11.57 -16.57 -6.46
CA VAL A 116 -10.20 -17.06 -6.61
C VAL A 116 -10.03 -18.35 -5.85
N LYS A 117 -9.72 -19.44 -6.57
CA LYS A 117 -9.53 -20.76 -6.00
C LYS A 117 -8.37 -20.80 -4.98
N ASP A 118 -7.35 -19.95 -5.17
CA ASP A 118 -6.18 -19.92 -4.30
C ASP A 118 -5.61 -18.51 -4.19
N ILE A 119 -6.06 -17.78 -3.16
CA ILE A 119 -5.46 -16.51 -2.80
C ILE A 119 -4.26 -16.80 -1.90
N LYS A 120 -3.06 -16.58 -2.40
CA LYS A 120 -1.84 -16.71 -1.62
C LYS A 120 -1.67 -15.53 -0.67
N VAL A 121 -1.15 -15.77 0.51
CA VAL A 121 -0.76 -14.71 1.44
C VAL A 121 0.74 -14.56 1.38
N ILE A 122 1.21 -13.37 0.98
CA ILE A 122 2.61 -12.99 1.03
C ILE A 122 2.69 -11.66 1.77
N ASN A 123 3.21 -11.70 2.99
CA ASN A 123 3.37 -10.49 3.77
C ASN A 123 4.42 -9.57 3.14
N PRO A 124 4.22 -8.24 3.20
CA PRO A 124 5.25 -7.30 2.76
C PRO A 124 6.57 -7.55 3.48
N GLY A 125 7.65 -7.47 2.73
CA GLY A 125 8.98 -7.51 3.31
C GLY A 125 9.28 -6.26 4.14
N CYS A 126 10.26 -6.38 5.00
CA CYS A 126 10.87 -5.25 5.70
C CYS A 126 12.39 -5.28 5.49
N ASN A 127 12.99 -4.12 5.54
CA ASN A 127 14.45 -4.04 5.53
C ASN A 127 15.00 -4.58 6.85
N TYR A 128 16.20 -5.15 6.81
CA TYR A 128 16.93 -5.48 8.03
C TYR A 128 17.18 -4.20 8.85
N PRO A 129 17.26 -4.31 10.17
CA PRO A 129 17.61 -3.17 11.01
C PRO A 129 18.92 -2.54 10.52
N ILE A 130 18.87 -1.25 10.25
CA ILE A 130 20.07 -0.47 9.95
C ILE A 130 20.79 -0.25 11.29
N PRO A 131 22.14 -0.28 11.33
CA PRO A 131 22.89 0.11 12.53
C PRO A 131 22.37 1.45 13.05
N LEU A 132 22.16 1.52 14.37
CA LEU A 132 21.63 2.72 14.98
C LEU A 132 22.65 3.85 14.85
N ASP A 133 22.22 4.96 14.26
CA ASP A 133 22.99 6.19 14.24
C ASP A 133 23.08 6.76 15.67
N GLU A 134 24.29 6.95 16.17
CA GLU A 134 24.54 7.43 17.54
C GLU A 134 24.02 8.86 17.76
N GLU A 135 24.03 9.71 16.75
CA GLU A 135 23.47 11.07 16.86
C GLU A 135 21.95 11.01 16.95
N ALA A 136 21.31 10.19 16.12
CA ALA A 136 19.86 9.97 16.17
C ALA A 136 19.45 9.34 17.52
N ARG A 137 20.25 8.43 18.06
CA ARG A 137 20.02 7.84 19.39
C ARG A 137 20.05 8.89 20.49
N LYS A 138 21.10 9.69 20.54
CA LYS A 138 21.26 10.78 21.52
C LYS A 138 20.13 11.80 21.41
N PHE A 139 19.74 12.16 20.18
CA PHE A 139 18.59 13.06 19.95
C PHE A 139 17.31 12.48 20.57
N ALA A 140 17.03 11.20 20.33
CA ALA A 140 15.84 10.53 20.86
C ALA A 140 15.90 10.43 22.42
N GLU A 141 17.04 10.09 22.97
CA GLU A 141 17.26 10.04 24.43
C GLU A 141 16.99 11.40 25.07
N ASN A 142 17.55 12.48 24.53
CA ASN A 142 17.30 13.84 25.00
C ASN A 142 15.82 14.25 24.94
N LYS A 143 15.11 13.84 23.89
CA LYS A 143 13.65 14.10 23.78
C LYS A 143 12.84 13.40 24.87
N PHE A 144 13.29 12.24 25.33
CA PHE A 144 12.63 11.44 26.36
C PHE A 144 13.30 11.51 27.73
N ASP A 145 14.23 12.46 27.94
CA ASP A 145 14.93 12.57 29.21
C ASP A 145 13.95 12.75 30.38
N GLY A 146 14.18 11.98 31.45
CA GLY A 146 13.32 11.93 32.64
C GLY A 146 11.92 11.34 32.41
N ALA A 147 11.60 10.89 31.20
CA ALA A 147 10.25 10.38 30.88
C ALA A 147 10.06 8.92 31.31
N SER A 148 8.91 8.68 31.97
CA SER A 148 8.42 7.32 32.29
C SER A 148 6.91 7.33 32.44
N PRO A 149 6.14 6.55 31.65
CA PRO A 149 6.53 5.80 30.46
C PRO A 149 6.83 6.69 29.24
N LYS A 150 7.55 6.12 28.27
CA LYS A 150 7.84 6.74 26.97
C LYS A 150 6.88 6.17 25.93
N LEU A 151 6.08 7.02 25.29
CA LEU A 151 5.13 6.61 24.24
C LEU A 151 5.48 7.28 22.93
N ILE A 152 5.36 6.52 21.83
CA ILE A 152 5.62 7.02 20.48
C ILE A 152 4.56 6.50 19.51
N THR A 153 4.15 7.35 18.59
CA THR A 153 3.36 6.96 17.41
C THR A 153 4.09 7.41 16.16
N VAL A 154 4.27 6.49 15.22
CA VAL A 154 4.84 6.77 13.90
C VAL A 154 3.76 6.47 12.87
N SER A 155 3.06 7.49 12.38
CA SER A 155 1.99 7.30 11.41
C SER A 155 1.60 8.63 10.75
N ARG A 156 0.80 8.54 9.66
CA ARG A 156 0.15 9.74 9.13
C ARG A 156 -0.85 10.29 10.15
N LEU A 157 -0.96 11.61 10.22
CA LEU A 157 -1.97 12.31 11.00
C LEU A 157 -3.28 12.32 10.21
N ASP A 158 -4.02 11.22 10.24
CA ASP A 158 -5.33 11.06 9.62
C ASP A 158 -6.31 10.38 10.61
N GLY A 159 -7.62 10.61 10.45
CA GLY A 159 -8.68 10.14 11.37
C GLY A 159 -8.66 8.65 11.64
N ARG A 160 -8.14 7.83 10.71
CA ARG A 160 -8.04 6.37 10.89
C ARG A 160 -6.96 5.96 11.89
N LYS A 161 -6.04 6.87 12.21
CA LYS A 161 -4.96 6.63 13.18
C LYS A 161 -5.36 7.01 14.59
N SER A 162 -6.54 7.62 14.74
CA SER A 162 -7.19 7.91 16.04
C SER A 162 -6.29 8.70 17.02
N HIS A 163 -5.53 9.67 16.52
CA HIS A 163 -4.65 10.50 17.34
C HIS A 163 -5.39 11.19 18.47
N GLN A 164 -6.63 11.64 18.23
CA GLN A 164 -7.48 12.23 19.28
C GLN A 164 -7.71 11.27 20.46
N ASN A 165 -8.00 9.99 20.17
CA ASN A 165 -8.20 9.00 21.22
C ASN A 165 -6.92 8.74 22.01
N ILE A 166 -5.77 8.77 21.35
CA ILE A 166 -4.46 8.64 22.00
C ILE A 166 -4.26 9.82 22.98
N LEU A 167 -4.49 11.05 22.53
CA LEU A 167 -4.35 12.25 23.37
C LEU A 167 -5.32 12.25 24.56
N MET A 168 -6.58 11.85 24.35
CA MET A 168 -7.56 11.68 25.43
C MET A 168 -7.11 10.62 26.44
N THR A 169 -6.56 9.50 25.97
CA THR A 169 -6.02 8.46 26.84
C THR A 169 -4.82 8.96 27.65
N ILE A 170 -3.91 9.68 27.00
CA ILE A 170 -2.75 10.28 27.67
C ILE A 170 -3.20 11.25 28.77
N LYS A 171 -4.16 12.13 28.47
CA LYS A 171 -4.74 13.04 29.47
C LYS A 171 -5.20 12.30 30.73
N ASN A 172 -5.85 11.16 30.56
CA ASN A 172 -6.34 10.34 31.67
C ASN A 172 -5.22 9.59 32.42
N LEU A 173 -4.07 9.37 31.77
CA LEU A 173 -2.92 8.70 32.37
C LEU A 173 -1.99 9.64 33.14
N LEU A 174 -1.95 10.93 32.80
CA LEU A 174 -1.04 11.90 33.41
C LEU A 174 -1.13 11.96 34.95
N PRO A 175 -2.33 11.88 35.61
CA PRO A 175 -2.39 11.87 37.08
C PRO A 175 -1.67 10.67 37.71
N LYS A 176 -1.64 9.52 37.00
CA LYS A 176 -0.96 8.30 37.45
C LYS A 176 0.52 8.26 37.04
N PHE A 177 0.85 8.89 35.90
CA PHE A 177 2.17 8.90 35.31
C PHE A 177 2.58 10.34 34.98
N PRO A 178 2.97 11.16 35.97
CA PRO A 178 3.22 12.59 35.74
C PRO A 178 4.43 12.87 34.83
N ASN A 179 5.35 11.91 34.72
CA ASN A 179 6.54 12.01 33.86
C ASN A 179 6.32 11.32 32.47
N LEU A 180 5.08 10.97 32.12
CA LEU A 180 4.79 10.42 30.83
C LEU A 180 5.12 11.43 29.73
N LYS A 181 5.87 10.99 28.74
CA LYS A 181 6.07 11.75 27.47
C LYS A 181 5.52 10.97 26.28
N TYR A 182 4.87 11.70 25.40
CA TYR A 182 4.35 11.19 24.13
C TYR A 182 4.95 11.97 22.97
N ILE A 183 5.45 11.26 21.96
CA ILE A 183 5.95 11.85 20.71
C ILE A 183 5.15 11.25 19.57
N SER A 184 4.58 12.12 18.71
CA SER A 184 3.96 11.72 17.45
C SER A 184 4.87 12.14 16.29
N ILE A 185 5.21 11.18 15.42
CA ILE A 185 6.02 11.39 14.22
C ILE A 185 5.16 11.10 13.01
N GLY A 186 5.00 12.11 12.17
CA GLY A 186 4.24 12.02 10.93
C GLY A 186 3.69 13.35 10.47
N ASP A 187 3.00 13.31 9.35
CA ASP A 187 2.31 14.45 8.75
C ASP A 187 0.94 14.04 8.23
N GLY A 188 0.02 14.98 8.03
CA GLY A 188 -1.33 14.72 7.54
C GLY A 188 -2.32 15.84 7.81
N ASP A 189 -3.55 15.62 7.38
CA ASP A 189 -4.62 16.63 7.40
C ASP A 189 -5.09 17.01 8.82
N GLU A 190 -4.73 16.23 9.84
CA GLU A 190 -5.09 16.46 11.26
C GLU A 190 -3.91 17.00 12.08
N ARG A 191 -2.97 17.66 11.45
CA ARG A 191 -1.81 18.30 12.11
C ARG A 191 -2.22 19.54 12.91
#